data_d908d9ca0960e9590fb0796ad213ff30
#
_entry.id   d908d9ca0960e9590fb0796ad213ff30
#
_cell.length_a   1.000
_cell.length_b   1.000
_cell.length_c   1.000
_cell.angle_alpha   90.00
_cell.angle_beta   90.00
_cell.angle_gamma   90.00
#
_symmetry.space_group_name_H-M   'P 1'
#
loop_
_entity.id
_entity.type
_entity.pdbx_description
1 polymer ?
#
loop_
_entity_poly.entity_id
_entity_poly.type
_entity_poly.pdbx_seq_one_letter_code
_entity_poly.pdbx_strand_id
1 'polypeptide(L)'
;SEAEIRIWVAESAANNMRPWFVKFSGTIYDRRWLPVVEKIYDWHYRNERYLRNTAPLARVGMVYSEQTERYYGGQAWQQGSSGHELGMYHALVEARVPFEMVNDRLLDADHLKPFKLLILPNVAALSEAQCEQLRQYVKQGGSLVATFETSLYDEEGKQRPDFGLADLFGVSYDGRVEGPMRNSYLRLKPDAKTGRFHPVLEGLEDAYRIINGIWRVQVKPAANFPSPVTLIPSYPDLPMEHVYPRQPDTDIRELYLRDVGEGRVAYIPWDIDRTFWQIMSADHGRLLRNIVSWAANETPRVRVTGPGVLDVTVWRQAQSETIHLVNLTNPMMMKGPIREFIPA
;
A
#
# COMPACT_ATOMS: atom_id res chain seq x y z
N SER A 1 -23.95 12.89 5.36
CA SER A 1 -24.26 12.87 6.80
C SER A 1 -23.35 13.81 7.58
N GLU A 2 -23.68 14.14 8.83
CA GLU A 2 -22.81 14.94 9.70
C GLU A 2 -21.45 14.23 9.92
N ALA A 3 -21.47 12.93 10.15
CA ALA A 3 -20.28 12.12 10.33
C ALA A 3 -19.34 12.21 9.11
N GLU A 4 -19.88 12.12 7.91
CA GLU A 4 -19.12 12.20 6.67
C GLU A 4 -18.48 13.58 6.47
N ILE A 5 -19.21 14.66 6.72
CA ILE A 5 -18.65 16.03 6.64
C ILE A 5 -17.52 16.20 7.65
N ARG A 6 -17.67 15.68 8.87
CA ARG A 6 -16.63 15.75 9.90
C ARG A 6 -15.37 14.99 9.51
N ILE A 7 -15.49 13.79 8.94
CA ILE A 7 -14.34 13.01 8.46
C ILE A 7 -13.60 13.78 7.37
N TRP A 8 -14.27 14.28 6.37
CA TRP A 8 -13.62 15.00 5.27
C TRP A 8 -12.80 16.18 5.78
N VAL A 9 -13.33 16.92 6.76
CA VAL A 9 -12.59 18.06 7.34
C VAL A 9 -11.46 17.58 8.26
N ALA A 10 -11.67 16.53 9.04
CA ALA A 10 -10.64 15.97 9.91
C ALA A 10 -9.45 15.44 9.10
N GLU A 11 -9.73 14.65 8.05
CA GLU A 11 -8.72 14.18 7.10
C GLU A 11 -7.99 15.32 6.41
N SER A 12 -8.72 16.33 5.94
CA SER A 12 -8.13 17.51 5.33
C SER A 12 -7.19 18.24 6.32
N ALA A 13 -7.62 18.43 7.56
CA ALA A 13 -6.81 19.08 8.59
C ALA A 13 -5.58 18.23 9.00
N ALA A 14 -5.75 16.90 9.12
CA ALA A 14 -4.67 15.97 9.42
C ALA A 14 -3.60 15.94 8.32
N ASN A 15 -4.00 16.17 7.06
CA ASN A 15 -3.13 16.26 5.90
C ASN A 15 -2.75 17.69 5.51
N ASN A 16 -2.75 18.61 6.49
CA ASN A 16 -2.32 20.01 6.34
C ASN A 16 -3.13 20.84 5.33
N MET A 17 -4.34 20.41 5.03
CA MET A 17 -5.28 21.19 4.22
C MET A 17 -6.22 22.00 5.12
N ARG A 18 -6.77 23.07 4.56
CA ARG A 18 -7.76 23.90 5.26
C ARG A 18 -9.16 23.59 4.81
N PRO A 19 -10.15 23.60 5.70
CA PRO A 19 -11.54 23.35 5.33
C PRO A 19 -12.04 24.43 4.38
N TRP A 20 -12.68 24.00 3.30
CA TRP A 20 -13.30 24.88 2.34
C TRP A 20 -14.68 24.35 1.94
N PHE A 21 -15.70 25.17 2.13
CA PHE A 21 -17.07 24.88 1.72
C PHE A 21 -17.50 25.89 0.68
N VAL A 22 -17.96 25.40 -0.47
CA VAL A 22 -18.41 26.25 -1.56
C VAL A 22 -19.81 25.86 -2.02
N LYS A 23 -20.59 26.85 -2.34
CA LYS A 23 -21.88 26.72 -3.01
C LYS A 23 -21.77 27.33 -4.40
N PHE A 24 -21.93 26.53 -5.42
CA PHE A 24 -22.09 27.01 -6.78
C PHE A 24 -23.54 27.46 -6.98
N SER A 25 -23.76 28.69 -7.50
CA SER A 25 -25.05 29.40 -7.65
C SER A 25 -25.66 29.99 -6.36
N GLY A 26 -26.33 31.11 -6.55
CA GLY A 26 -26.75 32.12 -5.59
C GLY A 26 -27.42 31.69 -4.29
N THR A 27 -28.54 30.99 -4.32
CA THR A 27 -29.38 30.79 -3.14
C THR A 27 -29.13 29.46 -2.46
N ILE A 28 -28.90 29.49 -1.13
CA ILE A 28 -28.82 28.29 -0.31
C ILE A 28 -30.22 27.92 0.13
N TYR A 29 -30.85 26.97 -0.59
CA TYR A 29 -32.15 26.48 -0.26
C TYR A 29 -32.14 25.49 0.91
N ASP A 30 -31.22 24.49 0.89
CA ASP A 30 -31.05 23.58 1.99
C ASP A 30 -29.98 24.11 2.96
N ARG A 31 -30.42 24.44 4.16
CA ARG A 31 -29.57 25.00 5.23
C ARG A 31 -29.25 24.00 6.35
N ARG A 32 -29.70 22.77 6.26
CA ARG A 32 -29.56 21.76 7.33
C ARG A 32 -28.09 21.43 7.66
N TRP A 33 -27.19 21.60 6.71
CA TRP A 33 -25.76 21.35 6.88
C TRP A 33 -25.00 22.54 7.53
N LEU A 34 -25.54 23.77 7.50
CA LEU A 34 -24.87 24.95 8.02
C LEU A 34 -24.46 24.84 9.51
N PRO A 35 -25.31 24.33 10.43
CA PRO A 35 -24.91 24.17 11.82
C PRO A 35 -23.76 23.20 12.03
N VAL A 36 -23.60 22.19 11.15
CA VAL A 36 -22.48 21.26 11.18
C VAL A 36 -21.20 21.97 10.79
N VAL A 37 -21.23 22.76 9.71
CA VAL A 37 -20.10 23.55 9.23
C VAL A 37 -19.68 24.60 10.25
N GLU A 38 -20.64 25.31 10.86
CA GLU A 38 -20.38 26.28 11.93
C GLU A 38 -19.57 25.63 13.09
N LYS A 39 -20.01 24.48 13.59
CA LYS A 39 -19.29 23.74 14.64
C LYS A 39 -17.89 23.33 14.22
N ILE A 40 -17.71 22.92 12.97
CA ILE A 40 -16.41 22.53 12.42
C ILE A 40 -15.46 23.73 12.34
N TYR A 41 -15.92 24.87 11.84
CA TYR A 41 -15.10 26.07 11.76
C TYR A 41 -14.76 26.64 13.14
N ASP A 42 -15.68 26.59 14.09
CA ASP A 42 -15.42 26.98 15.47
C ASP A 42 -14.39 26.07 16.13
N TRP A 43 -14.49 24.75 15.91
CA TRP A 43 -13.47 23.80 16.36
C TRP A 43 -12.11 24.08 15.69
N HIS A 44 -12.08 24.31 14.39
CA HIS A 44 -10.86 24.61 13.64
C HIS A 44 -10.21 25.90 14.17
N TYR A 45 -10.98 26.95 14.38
CA TYR A 45 -10.51 28.22 14.94
C TYR A 45 -9.89 28.05 16.34
N ARG A 46 -10.58 27.35 17.24
CA ARG A 46 -10.06 27.10 18.59
C ARG A 46 -8.79 26.25 18.61
N ASN A 47 -8.60 25.40 17.64
CA ASN A 47 -7.47 24.48 17.56
C ASN A 47 -6.41 24.90 16.52
N GLU A 48 -6.54 26.05 15.91
CA GLU A 48 -5.67 26.52 14.82
C GLU A 48 -4.17 26.37 15.16
N ARG A 49 -3.78 26.63 16.41
CA ARG A 49 -2.38 26.50 16.86
C ARG A 49 -1.80 25.09 16.67
N TYR A 50 -2.63 24.05 16.73
CA TYR A 50 -2.22 22.65 16.52
C TYR A 50 -2.29 22.21 15.07
N LEU A 51 -2.84 23.07 14.19
CA LEU A 51 -3.03 22.81 12.77
C LEU A 51 -2.04 23.61 11.89
N ARG A 52 -1.06 24.28 12.50
CA ARG A 52 -0.02 25.06 11.80
C ARG A 52 1.19 24.19 11.45
N ASN A 53 0.93 23.15 10.69
CA ASN A 53 1.94 22.21 10.25
C ASN A 53 2.87 22.82 9.21
N THR A 54 4.17 22.51 9.26
CA THR A 54 5.19 23.07 8.36
C THR A 54 5.86 22.02 7.49
N ALA A 55 6.03 20.80 7.99
CA ALA A 55 6.61 19.69 7.22
C ALA A 55 6.10 18.34 7.77
N PRO A 56 5.81 17.37 6.90
CA PRO A 56 5.48 16.01 7.33
C PRO A 56 6.71 15.33 7.93
N LEU A 57 6.47 14.42 8.88
CA LEU A 57 7.49 13.63 9.54
C LEU A 57 7.36 12.13 9.21
N ALA A 58 6.52 11.78 8.25
CA ALA A 58 6.39 10.44 7.73
C ALA A 58 7.72 9.96 7.13
N ARG A 59 8.06 8.70 7.39
CA ARG A 59 9.27 8.06 6.89
C ARG A 59 8.97 7.07 5.76
N VAL A 60 7.68 6.85 5.47
CA VAL A 60 7.18 6.02 4.38
C VAL A 60 6.59 6.91 3.30
N GLY A 61 7.04 6.74 2.07
CA GLY A 61 6.45 7.36 0.90
C GLY A 61 5.71 6.30 0.08
N MET A 62 4.48 6.59 -0.35
CA MET A 62 3.73 5.77 -1.30
C MET A 62 3.69 6.48 -2.65
N VAL A 63 4.22 5.83 -3.68
CA VAL A 63 4.31 6.45 -5.00
C VAL A 63 2.95 6.39 -5.70
N TYR A 64 2.47 7.55 -6.11
CA TYR A 64 1.35 7.75 -7.01
C TYR A 64 1.88 8.04 -8.41
N SER A 65 1.47 7.25 -9.41
CA SER A 65 1.99 7.34 -10.77
C SER A 65 0.95 7.79 -11.78
N GLU A 66 1.04 9.06 -12.20
CA GLU A 66 0.24 9.59 -13.30
C GLU A 66 0.57 8.91 -14.64
N GLN A 67 1.81 8.47 -14.83
CA GLN A 67 2.22 7.73 -16.03
C GLN A 67 1.52 6.37 -16.09
N THR A 68 1.52 5.64 -14.97
CA THR A 68 0.80 4.36 -14.88
C THR A 68 -0.69 4.54 -15.10
N GLU A 69 -1.31 5.54 -14.47
CA GLU A 69 -2.74 5.79 -14.63
C GLU A 69 -3.11 6.11 -16.09
N ARG A 70 -2.26 6.88 -16.77
CA ARG A 70 -2.53 7.37 -18.14
C ARG A 70 -2.18 6.36 -19.23
N TYR A 71 -1.09 5.64 -19.09
CA TYR A 71 -0.49 4.88 -20.20
C TYR A 71 -0.45 3.36 -19.97
N TYR A 72 -0.67 2.91 -18.74
CA TYR A 72 -0.66 1.49 -18.45
C TYR A 72 -1.89 0.78 -19.00
N GLY A 73 -1.68 -0.03 -20.04
CA GLY A 73 -2.73 -0.79 -20.73
C GLY A 73 -2.78 -2.29 -20.37
N GLY A 74 -2.14 -2.70 -19.27
CA GLY A 74 -2.09 -4.09 -18.85
C GLY A 74 -3.47 -4.66 -18.47
N GLN A 75 -3.51 -5.96 -18.19
CA GLN A 75 -4.74 -6.70 -17.84
C GLN A 75 -5.52 -6.06 -16.68
N ALA A 76 -4.80 -5.41 -15.77
CA ALA A 76 -5.38 -4.77 -14.61
C ALA A 76 -6.13 -3.45 -14.94
N TRP A 77 -5.85 -2.79 -16.05
CA TRP A 77 -6.50 -1.53 -16.43
C TRP A 77 -8.03 -1.68 -16.62
N GLN A 78 -8.49 -2.78 -17.16
CA GLN A 78 -9.94 -3.05 -17.31
C GLN A 78 -10.68 -3.13 -15.97
N GLN A 79 -9.97 -3.27 -14.85
CA GLN A 79 -10.53 -3.34 -13.50
C GLN A 79 -10.13 -2.15 -12.60
N GLY A 80 -9.51 -1.12 -13.19
CA GLY A 80 -9.05 0.08 -12.50
C GLY A 80 -7.61 -0.04 -11.96
N SER A 81 -6.67 0.71 -12.51
CA SER A 81 -5.30 0.87 -11.98
C SER A 81 -5.31 1.35 -10.53
N SER A 82 -6.30 2.15 -10.16
CA SER A 82 -6.52 2.67 -8.80
C SER A 82 -6.71 1.61 -7.71
N GLY A 83 -7.07 0.38 -8.07
CA GLY A 83 -7.25 -0.68 -7.07
C GLY A 83 -5.99 -1.05 -6.30
N HIS A 84 -4.82 -1.01 -6.94
CA HIS A 84 -3.53 -1.25 -6.29
C HIS A 84 -3.19 -0.15 -5.29
N GLU A 85 -3.31 1.10 -5.73
CA GLU A 85 -3.06 2.27 -4.91
C GLU A 85 -4.02 2.34 -3.72
N LEU A 86 -5.33 2.21 -3.96
CA LEU A 86 -6.35 2.22 -2.92
C LEU A 86 -6.14 1.11 -1.89
N GLY A 87 -5.77 -0.08 -2.32
CA GLY A 87 -5.52 -1.20 -1.41
C GLY A 87 -4.29 -0.99 -0.55
N MET A 88 -3.20 -0.50 -1.12
CA MET A 88 -2.00 -0.18 -0.35
C MET A 88 -2.26 0.97 0.62
N TYR A 89 -2.91 2.05 0.17
CA TYR A 89 -3.33 3.17 1.02
C TYR A 89 -4.14 2.68 2.22
N HIS A 90 -5.16 1.87 1.96
CA HIS A 90 -6.01 1.31 3.01
C HIS A 90 -5.22 0.42 3.99
N ALA A 91 -4.31 -0.41 3.48
CA ALA A 91 -3.45 -1.25 4.31
C ALA A 91 -2.55 -0.43 5.25
N LEU A 92 -2.01 0.71 4.77
CA LEU A 92 -1.19 1.61 5.59
C LEU A 92 -2.02 2.30 6.67
N VAL A 93 -3.23 2.76 6.35
CA VAL A 93 -4.17 3.35 7.32
C VAL A 93 -4.57 2.33 8.39
N GLU A 94 -4.97 1.10 8.02
CA GLU A 94 -5.27 0.04 8.98
C GLU A 94 -4.07 -0.33 9.86
N ALA A 95 -2.87 -0.30 9.27
CA ALA A 95 -1.62 -0.53 9.98
C ALA A 95 -1.19 0.66 10.85
N ARG A 96 -1.85 1.81 10.74
CA ARG A 96 -1.53 3.07 11.43
C ARG A 96 -0.10 3.54 11.17
N VAL A 97 0.37 3.34 9.95
CA VAL A 97 1.67 3.77 9.47
C VAL A 97 1.54 5.18 8.91
N PRO A 98 2.21 6.18 9.49
CA PRO A 98 2.28 7.51 8.89
C PRO A 98 3.01 7.45 7.56
N PHE A 99 2.39 7.94 6.50
CA PHE A 99 2.97 7.95 5.15
C PHE A 99 2.60 9.23 4.39
N GLU A 100 3.34 9.51 3.32
CA GLU A 100 3.07 10.61 2.39
C GLU A 100 2.90 10.06 0.98
N MET A 101 2.04 10.70 0.20
CA MET A 101 1.93 10.43 -1.23
C MET A 101 3.08 11.11 -1.97
N VAL A 102 3.78 10.36 -2.82
CA VAL A 102 4.91 10.84 -3.62
C VAL A 102 4.53 10.73 -5.11
N ASN A 103 4.48 11.86 -5.81
CA ASN A 103 4.22 11.83 -7.24
C ASN A 103 5.43 11.22 -8.00
N ASP A 104 5.18 10.45 -9.05
CA ASP A 104 6.21 9.80 -9.87
C ASP A 104 7.20 10.78 -10.54
N ARG A 105 6.89 12.06 -10.60
CA ARG A 105 7.80 13.12 -11.05
C ARG A 105 8.79 13.58 -9.98
N LEU A 106 8.62 13.17 -8.73
CA LEU A 106 9.39 13.61 -7.57
C LEU A 106 10.24 12.48 -6.99
N LEU A 107 10.85 11.66 -7.86
CA LEU A 107 11.70 10.54 -7.47
C LEU A 107 13.20 10.91 -7.40
N ASP A 108 13.53 12.18 -7.48
CA ASP A 108 14.91 12.66 -7.30
C ASP A 108 15.36 12.64 -5.83
N ALA A 109 16.66 12.70 -5.62
CA ALA A 109 17.27 12.53 -4.31
C ALA A 109 16.79 13.54 -3.26
N ASP A 110 16.49 14.79 -3.65
CA ASP A 110 16.07 15.84 -2.72
C ASP A 110 14.67 15.57 -2.18
N HIS A 111 13.75 15.14 -3.05
CA HIS A 111 12.38 14.81 -2.66
C HIS A 111 12.32 13.49 -1.89
N LEU A 112 13.17 12.50 -2.21
CA LEU A 112 13.17 11.19 -1.55
C LEU A 112 13.92 11.17 -0.21
N LYS A 113 14.76 12.15 0.07
CA LYS A 113 15.58 12.22 1.29
C LYS A 113 14.82 12.04 2.61
N PRO A 114 13.57 12.51 2.78
CA PRO A 114 12.82 12.30 4.02
C PRO A 114 12.46 10.85 4.30
N PHE A 115 12.31 10.04 3.25
CA PHE A 115 11.76 8.70 3.35
C PHE A 115 12.83 7.64 3.61
N LYS A 116 12.52 6.68 4.45
CA LYS A 116 13.31 5.46 4.66
C LYS A 116 12.81 4.32 3.78
N LEU A 117 11.52 4.34 3.47
CA LEU A 117 10.85 3.34 2.64
C LEU A 117 10.00 4.02 1.57
N LEU A 118 10.13 3.56 0.34
CA LEU A 118 9.18 3.84 -0.75
C LEU A 118 8.37 2.58 -1.06
N ILE A 119 7.08 2.79 -1.28
CA ILE A 119 6.15 1.75 -1.71
C ILE A 119 5.65 2.08 -3.11
N LEU A 120 5.76 1.13 -4.01
CA LEU A 120 5.34 1.23 -5.41
C LEU A 120 4.18 0.24 -5.68
N PRO A 121 2.93 0.64 -5.39
CA PRO A 121 1.76 -0.23 -5.62
C PRO A 121 1.47 -0.31 -7.12
N ASN A 122 1.99 -1.33 -7.78
CA ASN A 122 1.91 -1.52 -9.24
C ASN A 122 2.24 -0.23 -10.04
N VAL A 123 3.32 0.45 -9.68
CA VAL A 123 3.84 1.58 -10.49
C VAL A 123 4.45 0.99 -11.76
N ALA A 124 3.56 0.60 -12.69
CA ALA A 124 3.92 -0.21 -13.85
C ALA A 124 4.76 0.57 -14.86
N ALA A 125 4.43 1.85 -15.10
CA ALA A 125 5.11 2.71 -16.05
C ALA A 125 6.16 3.59 -15.36
N LEU A 126 7.44 3.37 -15.69
CA LEU A 126 8.59 4.15 -15.20
C LEU A 126 9.58 4.38 -16.35
N SER A 127 10.11 5.59 -16.46
CA SER A 127 11.22 5.87 -17.37
C SER A 127 12.55 5.28 -16.87
N GLU A 128 13.55 5.17 -17.73
CA GLU A 128 14.90 4.76 -17.33
C GLU A 128 15.49 5.71 -16.28
N ALA A 129 15.24 7.01 -16.41
CA ALA A 129 15.70 8.00 -15.44
C ALA A 129 15.09 7.78 -14.05
N GLN A 130 13.80 7.48 -13.98
CA GLN A 130 13.11 7.18 -12.73
C GLN A 130 13.60 5.85 -12.13
N CYS A 131 13.82 4.83 -12.95
CA CYS A 131 14.43 3.57 -12.49
C CYS A 131 15.82 3.82 -11.89
N GLU A 132 16.65 4.65 -12.53
CA GLU A 132 17.97 5.00 -12.00
C GLU A 132 17.89 5.82 -10.71
N GLN A 133 16.96 6.75 -10.59
CA GLN A 133 16.70 7.48 -9.34
C GLN A 133 16.35 6.53 -8.19
N LEU A 134 15.50 5.54 -8.44
CA LEU A 134 15.15 4.51 -7.45
C LEU A 134 16.34 3.61 -7.09
N ARG A 135 17.20 3.25 -8.06
CA ARG A 135 18.45 2.54 -7.76
C ARG A 135 19.38 3.34 -6.85
N GLN A 136 19.56 4.62 -7.16
CA GLN A 136 20.38 5.52 -6.33
C GLN A 136 19.79 5.69 -4.94
N TYR A 137 18.47 5.80 -4.81
CA TYR A 137 17.79 5.86 -3.52
C TYR A 137 18.07 4.60 -2.68
N VAL A 138 17.94 3.41 -3.26
CA VAL A 138 18.24 2.14 -2.54
C VAL A 138 19.73 2.03 -2.21
N LYS A 139 20.63 2.42 -3.13
CA LYS A 139 22.07 2.43 -2.91
C LYS A 139 22.48 3.35 -1.76
N GLN A 140 21.73 4.42 -1.52
CA GLN A 140 21.93 5.35 -0.40
C GLN A 140 21.29 4.88 0.91
N GLY A 141 20.79 3.65 0.96
CA GLY A 141 20.22 3.04 2.17
C GLY A 141 18.71 3.17 2.30
N GLY A 142 18.03 3.69 1.27
CA GLY A 142 16.56 3.63 1.17
C GLY A 142 16.07 2.20 0.95
N SER A 143 14.83 1.93 1.31
CA SER A 143 14.19 0.63 1.13
C SER A 143 13.02 0.71 0.15
N LEU A 144 12.65 -0.41 -0.46
CA LEU A 144 11.62 -0.47 -1.49
C LEU A 144 10.64 -1.63 -1.24
N VAL A 145 9.35 -1.37 -1.39
CA VAL A 145 8.31 -2.40 -1.54
C VAL A 145 7.63 -2.19 -2.89
N ALA A 146 7.59 -3.21 -3.72
CA ALA A 146 6.96 -3.14 -5.04
C ALA A 146 6.03 -4.32 -5.26
N THR A 147 4.92 -4.08 -5.98
CA THR A 147 3.93 -5.10 -6.28
C THR A 147 3.72 -5.28 -7.77
N PHE A 148 3.33 -6.47 -8.17
CA PHE A 148 2.82 -6.88 -9.47
C PHE A 148 3.73 -6.47 -10.65
N GLU A 149 3.24 -5.67 -11.62
CA GLU A 149 3.96 -5.28 -12.85
C GLU A 149 4.82 -4.01 -12.68
N THR A 150 5.13 -3.60 -11.45
CA THR A 150 5.95 -2.40 -11.21
C THR A 150 7.20 -2.37 -12.10
N SER A 151 7.41 -1.27 -12.83
CA SER A 151 8.51 -1.02 -13.78
C SER A 151 8.58 -1.91 -15.03
N LEU A 152 7.52 -2.64 -15.34
CA LEU A 152 7.49 -3.50 -16.53
C LEU A 152 7.21 -2.71 -17.82
N TYR A 153 6.80 -1.46 -17.72
CA TYR A 153 6.50 -0.58 -18.84
C TYR A 153 7.36 0.69 -18.79
N ASP A 154 7.65 1.27 -19.97
CA ASP A 154 8.28 2.57 -20.05
C ASP A 154 7.26 3.71 -19.75
N GLU A 155 7.73 4.94 -19.78
CA GLU A 155 6.92 6.13 -19.48
C GLU A 155 5.76 6.36 -20.46
N GLU A 156 5.78 5.72 -21.61
CA GLU A 156 4.73 5.78 -22.64
C GLU A 156 3.78 4.57 -22.59
N GLY A 157 4.00 3.64 -21.64
CA GLY A 157 3.20 2.43 -21.46
C GLY A 157 3.56 1.30 -22.44
N LYS A 158 4.73 1.35 -23.07
CA LYS A 158 5.24 0.24 -23.87
C LYS A 158 5.88 -0.79 -22.96
N GLN A 159 5.44 -2.04 -23.07
CA GLN A 159 5.99 -3.14 -22.29
C GLN A 159 7.47 -3.38 -22.62
N ARG A 160 8.28 -3.49 -21.58
CA ARG A 160 9.70 -3.84 -21.65
C ARG A 160 9.88 -5.36 -21.76
N PRO A 161 11.03 -5.83 -22.25
CA PRO A 161 11.37 -7.26 -22.22
C PRO A 161 11.59 -7.77 -20.79
N ASP A 162 11.95 -6.90 -19.85
CA ASP A 162 12.17 -7.20 -18.43
C ASP A 162 11.77 -5.99 -17.57
N PHE A 163 11.67 -6.17 -16.25
CA PHE A 163 11.44 -5.06 -15.33
C PHE A 163 12.56 -4.02 -15.41
N GLY A 164 12.21 -2.76 -15.44
CA GLY A 164 13.18 -1.67 -15.30
C GLY A 164 13.99 -1.75 -13.99
N LEU A 165 13.45 -2.42 -12.96
CA LEU A 165 14.06 -2.63 -11.63
C LEU A 165 14.37 -4.11 -11.34
N ALA A 166 14.58 -4.94 -12.36
CA ALA A 166 14.87 -6.36 -12.22
C ALA A 166 16.04 -6.65 -11.27
N ASP A 167 17.08 -5.84 -11.33
CA ASP A 167 18.28 -5.91 -10.49
C ASP A 167 17.96 -5.69 -9.00
N LEU A 168 17.08 -4.76 -8.66
CA LEU A 168 16.62 -4.53 -7.29
C LEU A 168 15.71 -5.66 -6.82
N PHE A 169 14.78 -6.10 -7.64
CA PHE A 169 13.85 -7.18 -7.30
C PHE A 169 14.55 -8.54 -7.18
N GLY A 170 15.66 -8.73 -7.89
CA GLY A 170 16.38 -10.01 -7.98
C GLY A 170 15.63 -11.05 -8.78
N VAL A 171 14.77 -10.62 -9.69
CA VAL A 171 14.00 -11.47 -10.60
C VAL A 171 13.92 -10.82 -11.98
N SER A 172 13.72 -11.65 -13.01
CA SER A 172 13.41 -11.21 -14.36
C SER A 172 12.00 -11.65 -14.74
N TYR A 173 11.37 -10.90 -15.63
CA TYR A 173 10.06 -11.20 -16.19
C TYR A 173 10.11 -12.47 -17.06
N ASP A 174 9.20 -13.42 -16.85
CA ASP A 174 9.14 -14.68 -17.60
C ASP A 174 8.11 -14.67 -18.74
N GLY A 175 7.79 -13.48 -19.22
CA GLY A 175 7.04 -13.31 -20.48
C GLY A 175 5.51 -13.36 -20.34
N ARG A 176 4.92 -13.57 -19.16
CA ARG A 176 3.46 -13.56 -19.01
C ARG A 176 2.95 -13.17 -17.63
N VAL A 177 1.72 -12.70 -17.62
CA VAL A 177 0.87 -12.54 -16.44
C VAL A 177 -0.14 -13.68 -16.43
N GLU A 178 -0.27 -14.35 -15.30
CA GLU A 178 -1.16 -15.48 -15.09
C GLU A 178 -2.40 -15.04 -14.30
N GLY A 179 -3.56 -15.48 -14.75
CA GLY A 179 -4.86 -15.22 -14.11
C GLY A 179 -6.02 -15.26 -15.10
N PRO A 180 -7.27 -15.08 -14.61
CA PRO A 180 -7.61 -14.95 -13.19
C PRO A 180 -7.40 -16.26 -12.43
N MET A 181 -6.64 -16.16 -11.33
CA MET A 181 -6.38 -17.30 -10.45
C MET A 181 -7.65 -17.68 -9.68
N ARG A 182 -8.07 -18.95 -9.75
CA ARG A 182 -9.21 -19.47 -9.01
C ARG A 182 -8.77 -20.62 -8.13
N ASN A 183 -9.32 -20.72 -6.91
CA ASN A 183 -8.92 -21.75 -5.96
C ASN A 183 -7.40 -21.84 -5.82
N SER A 184 -6.73 -20.71 -5.74
CA SER A 184 -5.30 -20.59 -5.55
C SER A 184 -4.99 -20.03 -4.16
N TYR A 185 -3.92 -20.50 -3.56
CA TYR A 185 -3.54 -20.11 -2.21
C TYR A 185 -2.02 -19.88 -2.12
N LEU A 186 -1.63 -19.29 -1.02
CA LEU A 186 -0.23 -19.10 -0.66
C LEU A 186 0.10 -19.97 0.55
N ARG A 187 1.09 -20.83 0.41
CA ARG A 187 1.64 -21.63 1.49
C ARG A 187 2.62 -20.78 2.29
N LEU A 188 2.43 -20.71 3.59
CA LEU A 188 3.36 -20.05 4.49
C LEU A 188 4.36 -21.08 5.02
N LYS A 189 5.66 -20.77 4.90
CA LYS A 189 6.74 -21.71 5.24
C LYS A 189 7.69 -21.12 6.27
N PRO A 190 8.00 -21.88 7.35
CA PRO A 190 9.14 -21.54 8.18
C PRO A 190 10.46 -21.77 7.40
N ASP A 191 11.51 -21.10 7.82
CA ASP A 191 12.85 -21.36 7.33
C ASP A 191 13.26 -22.81 7.60
N ALA A 192 13.70 -23.51 6.58
CA ALA A 192 13.97 -24.95 6.66
C ALA A 192 15.13 -25.31 7.61
N LYS A 193 16.06 -24.36 7.88
CA LYS A 193 17.21 -24.59 8.74
C LYS A 193 16.91 -24.28 10.21
N THR A 194 16.16 -23.23 10.45
CA THR A 194 15.91 -22.70 11.79
C THR A 194 14.56 -23.11 12.37
N GLY A 195 13.63 -23.57 11.53
CA GLY A 195 12.25 -23.85 11.90
C GLY A 195 11.44 -22.61 12.27
N ARG A 196 11.97 -21.40 12.09
CA ARG A 196 11.31 -20.14 12.45
C ARG A 196 10.63 -19.50 11.26
N PHE A 197 9.50 -18.89 11.50
CA PHE A 197 8.85 -18.05 10.50
C PHE A 197 9.62 -16.72 10.32
N HIS A 198 9.65 -16.24 9.08
CA HIS A 198 10.22 -14.94 8.79
C HIS A 198 9.35 -13.83 9.44
N PRO A 199 9.91 -12.70 9.92
CA PRO A 199 9.15 -11.61 10.55
C PRO A 199 7.98 -11.07 9.72
N VAL A 200 8.03 -11.15 8.38
CA VAL A 200 6.89 -10.78 7.52
C VAL A 200 5.66 -11.67 7.71
N LEU A 201 5.79 -12.80 8.37
CA LEU A 201 4.68 -13.73 8.70
C LEU A 201 4.22 -13.63 10.16
N GLU A 202 4.68 -12.61 10.90
CA GLU A 202 4.26 -12.41 12.29
C GLU A 202 2.74 -12.38 12.45
N GLY A 203 2.21 -13.25 13.34
CA GLY A 203 0.78 -13.43 13.59
C GLY A 203 0.02 -14.16 12.47
N LEU A 204 0.74 -14.82 11.54
CA LEU A 204 0.21 -15.75 10.54
C LEU A 204 0.80 -17.16 10.71
N GLU A 205 1.52 -17.43 11.79
CA GLU A 205 2.25 -18.69 12.00
C GLU A 205 1.32 -19.90 12.06
N ASP A 206 0.11 -19.72 12.59
CA ASP A 206 -0.91 -20.77 12.68
C ASP A 206 -1.69 -20.97 11.37
N ALA A 207 -1.54 -20.06 10.39
CA ALA A 207 -2.18 -20.19 9.10
C ALA A 207 -1.40 -21.18 8.21
N TYR A 208 -2.01 -22.31 7.89
CA TYR A 208 -1.42 -23.26 6.94
C TYR A 208 -1.28 -22.63 5.54
N ARG A 209 -2.27 -21.85 5.13
CA ARG A 209 -2.32 -21.14 3.84
C ARG A 209 -3.22 -19.93 3.95
N ILE A 210 -2.95 -18.92 3.12
CA ILE A 210 -3.82 -17.76 2.92
C ILE A 210 -4.28 -17.69 1.46
N ILE A 211 -5.31 -16.92 1.18
CA ILE A 211 -5.83 -16.74 -0.18
C ILE A 211 -4.77 -16.03 -1.04
N ASN A 212 -4.61 -16.50 -2.30
CA ASN A 212 -3.77 -15.83 -3.29
C ASN A 212 -4.49 -14.60 -3.91
N GLY A 213 -3.76 -13.81 -4.70
CA GLY A 213 -4.32 -12.79 -5.58
C GLY A 213 -5.08 -13.36 -6.76
N ILE A 214 -5.62 -12.46 -7.57
CA ILE A 214 -6.33 -12.80 -8.82
C ILE A 214 -5.35 -12.89 -9.98
N TRP A 215 -4.29 -12.09 -9.98
CA TRP A 215 -3.28 -12.05 -11.03
C TRP A 215 -1.88 -12.11 -10.44
N ARG A 216 -0.99 -12.79 -11.15
CA ARG A 216 0.43 -12.84 -10.81
C ARG A 216 1.31 -12.70 -12.05
N VAL A 217 2.46 -12.07 -11.88
CA VAL A 217 3.51 -12.02 -12.89
C VAL A 217 4.38 -13.27 -12.73
N GLN A 218 4.62 -13.99 -13.81
CA GLN A 218 5.60 -15.06 -13.79
C GLN A 218 7.01 -14.48 -13.89
N VAL A 219 7.87 -14.94 -12.97
CA VAL A 219 9.22 -14.41 -12.85
C VAL A 219 10.26 -15.52 -12.70
N LYS A 220 11.47 -15.25 -13.18
CA LYS A 220 12.65 -16.09 -12.99
C LYS A 220 13.55 -15.46 -11.93
N PRO A 221 13.78 -16.09 -10.77
CA PRO A 221 14.69 -15.57 -9.78
C PRO A 221 16.14 -15.61 -10.27
N ALA A 222 16.88 -14.50 -10.05
CA ALA A 222 18.29 -14.40 -10.40
C ALA A 222 19.19 -15.28 -9.52
N ALA A 223 18.71 -15.64 -8.32
CA ALA A 223 19.41 -16.51 -7.38
C ALA A 223 18.42 -17.28 -6.50
N ASN A 224 18.94 -18.24 -5.75
CA ASN A 224 18.12 -19.01 -4.82
C ASN A 224 17.87 -18.20 -3.52
N PHE A 225 16.91 -17.29 -3.57
CA PHE A 225 16.49 -16.54 -2.39
C PHE A 225 15.57 -17.38 -1.51
N PRO A 226 15.69 -17.32 -0.18
CA PRO A 226 14.66 -17.89 0.69
C PRO A 226 13.35 -17.13 0.49
N SER A 227 12.26 -17.88 0.40
CA SER A 227 10.94 -17.26 0.35
C SER A 227 10.05 -17.89 1.41
N PRO A 228 9.48 -17.09 2.30
CA PRO A 228 8.55 -17.59 3.30
C PRO A 228 7.16 -17.87 2.73
N VAL A 229 6.90 -17.52 1.45
CA VAL A 229 5.60 -17.62 0.80
C VAL A 229 5.75 -18.30 -0.56
N THR A 230 5.04 -19.40 -0.79
CA THR A 230 5.05 -20.13 -2.06
C THR A 230 3.63 -20.37 -2.58
N LEU A 231 3.50 -20.52 -3.89
CA LEU A 231 2.23 -20.72 -4.57
C LEU A 231 1.65 -22.12 -4.34
N ILE A 232 0.37 -22.21 -4.05
CA ILE A 232 -0.48 -23.38 -4.29
C ILE A 232 -1.28 -23.07 -5.56
N PRO A 233 -0.96 -23.71 -6.70
CA PRO A 233 -1.59 -23.38 -7.98
C PRO A 233 -3.10 -23.59 -7.99
N SER A 234 -3.76 -22.92 -8.92
CA SER A 234 -5.21 -23.07 -9.14
C SER A 234 -5.62 -24.51 -9.40
N TYR A 235 -6.78 -24.87 -8.87
CA TYR A 235 -7.42 -26.14 -9.14
C TYR A 235 -8.90 -25.95 -9.48
N PRO A 236 -9.56 -26.94 -10.13
CA PRO A 236 -10.95 -26.83 -10.52
C PRO A 236 -11.89 -26.61 -9.32
N ASP A 237 -12.97 -25.88 -9.54
CA ASP A 237 -14.07 -25.67 -8.59
C ASP A 237 -15.24 -26.66 -8.82
N LEU A 238 -15.22 -27.38 -9.94
CA LEU A 238 -16.16 -28.45 -10.31
C LEU A 238 -15.47 -29.48 -11.18
N PRO A 239 -15.91 -30.76 -11.18
CA PRO A 239 -16.86 -31.35 -10.23
C PRO A 239 -16.23 -31.53 -8.84
N MET A 240 -17.05 -31.73 -7.82
CA MET A 240 -16.64 -31.73 -6.40
C MET A 240 -15.49 -32.70 -6.08
N GLU A 241 -15.41 -33.86 -6.73
CA GLU A 241 -14.31 -34.83 -6.59
C GLU A 241 -12.96 -34.32 -7.09
N HIS A 242 -12.96 -33.17 -7.79
CA HIS A 242 -11.76 -32.52 -8.29
C HIS A 242 -11.38 -31.24 -7.53
N VAL A 243 -12.16 -30.87 -6.51
CA VAL A 243 -11.94 -29.64 -5.73
C VAL A 243 -10.90 -29.86 -4.63
N TYR A 244 -9.65 -30.03 -5.02
CA TYR A 244 -8.51 -30.14 -4.10
C TYR A 244 -7.20 -29.71 -4.79
N PRO A 245 -6.21 -29.19 -4.03
CA PRO A 245 -4.92 -28.83 -4.57
C PRO A 245 -4.18 -30.05 -5.13
N ARG A 246 -3.81 -30.02 -6.41
CA ARG A 246 -2.98 -31.05 -7.05
C ARG A 246 -1.52 -30.95 -6.60
N GLN A 247 -1.09 -29.74 -6.31
CA GLN A 247 0.26 -29.41 -5.85
C GLN A 247 0.14 -28.55 -4.60
N PRO A 248 -0.08 -29.17 -3.42
CA PRO A 248 -0.27 -28.43 -2.17
C PRO A 248 1.01 -27.76 -1.66
N ASP A 249 2.15 -28.10 -2.24
CA ASP A 249 3.45 -27.52 -1.95
C ASP A 249 4.25 -27.38 -3.25
N THR A 250 4.78 -26.19 -3.51
CA THR A 250 5.63 -25.90 -4.67
C THR A 250 6.82 -25.03 -4.24
N ASP A 251 7.80 -24.89 -5.14
CA ASP A 251 8.93 -23.98 -4.99
C ASP A 251 8.71 -22.65 -5.72
N ILE A 252 7.48 -22.40 -6.22
CA ILE A 252 7.13 -21.15 -6.89
C ILE A 252 6.99 -20.06 -5.83
N ARG A 253 7.89 -19.10 -5.85
CA ARG A 253 7.93 -18.04 -4.84
C ARG A 253 6.96 -16.93 -5.18
N GLU A 254 6.27 -16.43 -4.14
CA GLU A 254 5.29 -15.35 -4.23
C GLU A 254 5.69 -14.13 -3.36
N LEU A 255 6.92 -14.13 -2.86
CA LEU A 255 7.50 -13.01 -2.13
C LEU A 255 9.03 -13.09 -2.23
N TYR A 256 9.65 -12.00 -2.66
CA TYR A 256 11.08 -11.85 -2.78
C TYR A 256 11.56 -10.80 -1.80
N LEU A 257 12.39 -11.18 -0.84
CA LEU A 257 12.92 -10.35 0.22
C LEU A 257 14.45 -10.31 0.09
N ARG A 258 15.02 -9.11 0.03
CA ARG A 258 16.46 -8.91 -0.16
C ARG A 258 16.99 -7.77 0.68
N ASP A 259 18.16 -7.94 1.21
CA ASP A 259 19.02 -6.85 1.66
C ASP A 259 19.84 -6.35 0.46
N VAL A 260 19.81 -5.05 0.19
CA VAL A 260 20.51 -4.39 -0.92
C VAL A 260 21.29 -3.21 -0.34
N GLY A 261 22.60 -3.40 -0.12
CA GLY A 261 23.39 -2.46 0.65
C GLY A 261 22.85 -2.30 2.07
N GLU A 262 22.54 -1.09 2.49
CA GLU A 262 21.92 -0.78 3.78
C GLU A 262 20.38 -0.75 3.72
N GLY A 263 19.81 -0.87 2.53
CA GLY A 263 18.38 -0.90 2.29
C GLY A 263 17.82 -2.32 2.20
N ARG A 264 16.49 -2.41 2.18
CA ARG A 264 15.76 -3.66 1.95
C ARG A 264 14.81 -3.51 0.78
N VAL A 265 14.70 -4.56 -0.01
CA VAL A 265 13.77 -4.61 -1.14
C VAL A 265 12.84 -5.80 -0.95
N ALA A 266 11.53 -5.53 -0.98
CA ALA A 266 10.49 -6.55 -1.07
C ALA A 266 9.77 -6.42 -2.42
N TYR A 267 9.72 -7.53 -3.16
CA TYR A 267 8.94 -7.60 -4.39
C TYR A 267 7.87 -8.70 -4.27
N ILE A 268 6.64 -8.34 -4.58
CA ILE A 268 5.47 -9.20 -4.52
C ILE A 268 4.94 -9.36 -5.95
N PRO A 269 5.14 -10.52 -6.61
CA PRO A 269 4.80 -10.69 -8.03
C PRO A 269 3.29 -10.80 -8.30
N TRP A 270 2.44 -10.68 -7.32
CA TRP A 270 0.99 -10.78 -7.44
C TRP A 270 0.28 -9.53 -6.91
N ASP A 271 -0.96 -9.39 -7.26
CA ASP A 271 -1.78 -8.22 -7.02
C ASP A 271 -2.39 -8.16 -5.60
N ILE A 272 -1.56 -8.33 -4.57
CA ILE A 272 -1.98 -8.35 -3.16
C ILE A 272 -2.78 -7.12 -2.76
N ASP A 273 -2.31 -5.96 -3.13
CA ASP A 273 -2.88 -4.66 -2.81
C ASP A 273 -4.27 -4.49 -3.45
N ARG A 274 -4.40 -4.76 -4.74
CA ARG A 274 -5.69 -4.74 -5.43
C ARG A 274 -6.65 -5.79 -4.86
N THR A 275 -6.19 -7.00 -4.62
CA THR A 275 -7.01 -8.07 -4.04
C THR A 275 -7.43 -7.70 -2.63
N PHE A 276 -6.53 -7.12 -1.83
CA PHE A 276 -6.89 -6.58 -0.51
C PHE A 276 -8.01 -5.53 -0.61
N TRP A 277 -7.91 -4.58 -1.55
CA TRP A 277 -8.97 -3.60 -1.78
C TRP A 277 -10.33 -4.25 -2.10
N GLN A 278 -10.32 -5.34 -2.86
CA GLN A 278 -11.55 -6.00 -3.29
C GLN A 278 -12.25 -6.77 -2.16
N ILE A 279 -11.50 -7.50 -1.35
CA ILE A 279 -12.06 -8.46 -0.38
C ILE A 279 -11.78 -8.14 1.09
N MET A 280 -10.95 -7.15 1.39
CA MET A 280 -10.58 -6.74 2.76
C MET A 280 -10.10 -7.93 3.63
N SER A 281 -9.31 -8.85 3.05
CA SER A 281 -8.77 -9.98 3.78
C SER A 281 -7.82 -9.51 4.90
N ALA A 282 -8.11 -9.88 6.14
CA ALA A 282 -7.27 -9.55 7.29
C ALA A 282 -5.84 -10.13 7.15
N ASP A 283 -5.69 -11.27 6.48
CA ASP A 283 -4.38 -11.89 6.24
C ASP A 283 -3.54 -11.07 5.27
N HIS A 284 -4.16 -10.56 4.19
CA HIS A 284 -3.47 -9.67 3.24
C HIS A 284 -3.05 -8.35 3.91
N GLY A 285 -3.94 -7.72 4.66
CA GLY A 285 -3.61 -6.50 5.42
C GLY A 285 -2.48 -6.74 6.42
N ARG A 286 -2.48 -7.88 7.12
CA ARG A 286 -1.41 -8.26 8.05
C ARG A 286 -0.08 -8.50 7.32
N LEU A 287 -0.09 -9.23 6.22
CA LEU A 287 1.10 -9.49 5.43
C LEU A 287 1.69 -8.18 4.87
N LEU A 288 0.88 -7.30 4.30
CA LEU A 288 1.31 -5.98 3.83
C LEU A 288 1.94 -5.14 4.96
N ARG A 289 1.27 -5.03 6.10
CA ARG A 289 1.80 -4.33 7.28
C ARG A 289 3.16 -4.86 7.70
N ASN A 290 3.30 -6.18 7.77
CA ASN A 290 4.54 -6.82 8.21
C ASN A 290 5.67 -6.62 7.19
N ILE A 291 5.38 -6.67 5.88
CA ILE A 291 6.35 -6.38 4.82
C ILE A 291 6.81 -4.92 4.90
N VAL A 292 5.89 -3.98 5.09
CA VAL A 292 6.22 -2.55 5.26
C VAL A 292 7.11 -2.35 6.50
N SER A 293 6.76 -2.95 7.63
CA SER A 293 7.56 -2.87 8.86
C SER A 293 8.96 -3.47 8.69
N TRP A 294 9.05 -4.63 8.05
CA TRP A 294 10.33 -5.27 7.76
C TRP A 294 11.20 -4.42 6.82
N ALA A 295 10.60 -3.90 5.75
CA ALA A 295 11.34 -3.11 4.77
C ALA A 295 11.79 -1.76 5.34
N ALA A 296 10.97 -1.09 6.15
CA ALA A 296 11.33 0.17 6.78
C ALA A 296 12.59 0.03 7.68
N ASN A 297 12.77 -1.12 8.31
CA ASN A 297 13.95 -1.46 9.13
C ASN A 297 14.35 -0.35 10.13
N GLU A 298 13.38 0.33 10.68
CA GLU A 298 13.58 1.36 11.71
C GLU A 298 12.46 1.32 12.75
N THR A 299 12.74 1.83 13.94
CA THR A 299 11.70 2.03 14.95
C THR A 299 10.85 3.23 14.56
N PRO A 300 9.53 3.08 14.40
CA PRO A 300 8.68 4.21 14.04
C PRO A 300 8.69 5.27 15.13
N ARG A 301 8.70 6.56 14.74
CA ARG A 301 8.63 7.71 15.67
C ARG A 301 7.39 7.68 16.54
N VAL A 302 6.29 7.23 15.96
CA VAL A 302 4.99 7.14 16.62
C VAL A 302 4.44 5.73 16.40
N ARG A 303 4.02 5.11 17.48
CA ARG A 303 3.28 3.84 17.46
C ARG A 303 1.94 4.04 18.13
N VAL A 304 0.88 3.82 17.38
CA VAL A 304 -0.50 3.87 17.88
C VAL A 304 -1.05 2.46 17.95
N THR A 305 -1.55 2.06 19.11
CA THR A 305 -2.14 0.73 19.36
C THR A 305 -3.56 0.87 19.86
N GLY A 306 -4.38 -0.14 19.71
CA GLY A 306 -5.76 -0.16 20.16
C GLY A 306 -6.71 -0.69 19.07
N PRO A 307 -8.01 -0.75 19.32
CA PRO A 307 -9.01 -1.18 18.35
C PRO A 307 -9.27 -0.13 17.26
N GLY A 308 -10.03 -0.51 16.25
CA GLY A 308 -10.56 0.38 15.22
C GLY A 308 -9.54 0.78 14.15
N VAL A 309 -10.00 1.57 13.19
CA VAL A 309 -9.23 2.10 12.06
C VAL A 309 -8.94 3.58 12.34
N LEU A 310 -7.66 3.91 12.41
CA LEU A 310 -7.20 5.29 12.67
C LEU A 310 -6.22 5.70 11.59
N ASP A 311 -6.49 6.81 10.90
CA ASP A 311 -5.44 7.47 10.15
C ASP A 311 -4.54 8.26 11.10
N VAL A 312 -3.23 8.13 10.90
CA VAL A 312 -2.20 8.69 11.76
C VAL A 312 -1.26 9.54 10.93
N THR A 313 -1.26 10.84 11.15
CA THR A 313 -0.29 11.75 10.53
C THR A 313 0.56 12.45 11.57
N VAL A 314 1.82 12.73 11.22
CA VAL A 314 2.79 13.35 12.13
C VAL A 314 3.45 14.53 11.43
N TRP A 315 3.40 15.68 12.07
CA TRP A 315 3.86 16.93 11.49
C TRP A 315 4.82 17.69 12.40
N ARG A 316 5.77 18.35 11.78
CA ARG A 316 6.58 19.39 12.43
C ARG A 316 5.81 20.69 12.44
N GLN A 317 5.94 21.43 13.53
CA GLN A 317 5.52 22.81 13.69
C GLN A 317 6.73 23.70 14.02
N ALA A 318 6.54 25.01 14.20
CA ALA A 318 7.65 25.92 14.47
C ALA A 318 8.46 25.55 15.73
N GLN A 319 7.79 25.05 16.79
CA GLN A 319 8.41 24.74 18.08
C GLN A 319 7.92 23.41 18.69
N SER A 320 7.20 22.60 17.91
CA SER A 320 6.59 21.33 18.40
C SER A 320 6.42 20.34 17.25
N GLU A 321 6.01 19.15 17.60
CA GLU A 321 5.47 18.13 16.68
C GLU A 321 4.01 17.90 17.03
N THR A 322 3.20 17.63 16.02
CA THR A 322 1.77 17.35 16.20
C THR A 322 1.44 15.97 15.61
N ILE A 323 0.69 15.20 16.37
CA ILE A 323 0.13 13.92 15.91
C ILE A 323 -1.36 14.11 15.72
N HIS A 324 -1.85 13.85 14.54
CA HIS A 324 -3.28 13.81 14.25
C HIS A 324 -3.74 12.36 14.19
N LEU A 325 -4.84 12.07 14.88
CA LEU A 325 -5.51 10.78 14.87
C LEU A 325 -6.93 11.00 14.36
N VAL A 326 -7.22 10.49 13.18
CA VAL A 326 -8.56 10.56 12.60
C VAL A 326 -9.22 9.19 12.74
N ASN A 327 -10.33 9.13 13.49
CA ASN A 327 -11.07 7.90 13.66
C ASN A 327 -11.95 7.63 12.45
N LEU A 328 -11.60 6.59 11.69
CA LEU A 328 -12.33 6.11 10.52
C LEU A 328 -13.17 4.86 10.81
N THR A 329 -13.18 4.40 12.06
CA THR A 329 -13.93 3.19 12.43
C THR A 329 -15.41 3.37 12.22
N ASN A 330 -15.98 2.56 11.34
CA ASN A 330 -17.39 2.63 10.99
C ASN A 330 -17.91 1.24 10.61
N PRO A 331 -19.25 1.01 10.66
CA PRO A 331 -19.83 -0.29 10.35
C PRO A 331 -19.63 -0.75 8.90
N MET A 332 -19.33 0.18 8.00
CA MET A 332 -19.16 -0.10 6.55
C MET A 332 -17.71 -0.44 6.15
N MET A 333 -16.82 -0.58 7.11
CA MET A 333 -15.42 -0.98 6.86
C MET A 333 -14.72 -0.13 5.78
N MET A 334 -14.96 1.20 5.79
CA MET A 334 -14.41 2.18 4.83
C MET A 334 -14.95 2.09 3.39
N LYS A 335 -15.81 1.13 3.08
CA LYS A 335 -16.42 0.97 1.76
C LYS A 335 -17.90 1.35 1.80
N GLY A 336 -18.18 2.59 1.70
CA GLY A 336 -19.56 3.10 1.66
C GLY A 336 -19.71 4.40 2.44
N PRO A 337 -20.91 4.97 2.43
CA PRO A 337 -21.16 6.24 3.09
C PRO A 337 -21.03 6.06 4.61
N ILE A 338 -20.19 6.89 5.23
CA ILE A 338 -20.03 6.90 6.68
C ILE A 338 -21.22 7.64 7.30
N ARG A 339 -21.97 6.94 8.12
CA ARG A 339 -23.19 7.48 8.77
C ARG A 339 -23.03 7.66 10.27
N GLU A 340 -22.17 6.88 10.87
CA GLU A 340 -21.88 6.90 12.31
C GLU A 340 -20.44 6.49 12.58
N PHE A 341 -19.94 6.79 13.75
CA PHE A 341 -18.62 6.38 14.22
C PHE A 341 -18.74 5.34 15.31
N ILE A 342 -17.84 4.38 15.28
CA ILE A 342 -17.58 3.49 16.41
C ILE A 342 -16.39 4.08 17.18
N PRO A 343 -16.46 4.28 18.50
CA PRO A 343 -15.31 4.71 19.28
C PRO A 343 -14.13 3.75 19.12
N ALA A 344 -12.94 4.30 18.90
CA ALA A 344 -11.69 3.54 18.75
C ALA A 344 -10.86 3.56 20.04
#